data_30a27cc12734b63ce3f5802a60851109
#
_entry.id   30a27cc12734b63ce3f5802a60851109
#
_cell.length_a   1.000
_cell.length_b   1.000
_cell.length_c   1.000
_cell.angle_alpha   90.00
_cell.angle_beta   90.00
_cell.angle_gamma   90.00
#
_symmetry.space_group_name_H-M   'P 1'
#
loop_
_entity.id
_entity.type
_entity.pdbx_description
1 polymer ?
#
loop_
_entity_poly.entity_id
_entity_poly.type
_entity_poly.pdbx_seq_one_letter_code
_entity_poly.pdbx_strand_id
1 'polypeptide(L)'
;VKKIFFLIYIFLNFSLVYSKNIELKSREDVEIENLESQIKVLEDKIQTIKKLKNDKDRNDLKVALVLSGGGAKGYAHLGVLRVLEKEDIKIDYIAGTSIGALVGTLYSIGYSIDEIEKVLDNLNIESFLESGSDLTGLDLDKKETLKKYSFYINFDNELNYSLPKGLRETEELYLVVKNLLKKYENTKNFNNFPIPLRVVATNLNTGETKSFSEGDIAKVLTASMAIPTIFEPVEVNGALYVDGLVSRNLPVEEAYDMGADLVIASDVGTPVVKKDNYNILSVLNQMIAIQSSYITKASKEKATILISPDIKNISATDTTKRKDLIELGEVATQSQIAKLREFPKNSSNYKRTKVQKEKEDYFVINKIEYDPKFDKNTIDILNNIFKNLLNNPISENDIEKKIVDVYNSKYMDKLYYTIEDGVLHLDGEKGHLNRVGVGFNYQTGYGTTFNVGTDLFFNGKFGNNINLNFKFGDYLGADLGTLTYYGIRNRFGILTNIGYNESPFFLYDKRRKTAKFMNREA
;
A
#
# COMPACT_ATOMS: atom_id res chain seq x y z
N VAL A 1 19.80 42.98 -18.05
CA VAL A 1 21.19 42.56 -18.05
C VAL A 1 21.77 42.62 -16.64
N LYS A 2 21.72 43.73 -15.86
CA LYS A 2 22.26 43.84 -14.49
C LYS A 2 21.63 42.84 -13.48
N LYS A 3 20.35 42.51 -13.59
CA LYS A 3 19.67 41.53 -12.73
C LYS A 3 20.10 40.06 -13.00
N ILE A 4 20.45 39.76 -14.24
CA ILE A 4 20.95 38.42 -14.63
C ILE A 4 22.37 38.21 -14.11
N PHE A 5 23.23 39.22 -14.19
CA PHE A 5 24.57 39.17 -13.63
C PHE A 5 24.57 39.06 -12.10
N PHE A 6 23.60 39.66 -11.41
CA PHE A 6 23.47 39.54 -9.95
C PHE A 6 23.01 38.15 -9.53
N LEU A 7 22.10 37.52 -10.30
CA LEU A 7 21.69 36.11 -10.06
C LEU A 7 22.84 35.11 -10.33
N ILE A 8 23.62 35.34 -11.39
CA ILE A 8 24.80 34.52 -11.70
C ILE A 8 25.86 34.69 -10.63
N TYR A 9 26.07 35.91 -10.10
CA TYR A 9 27.00 36.17 -9.00
C TYR A 9 26.57 35.51 -7.69
N ILE A 10 25.28 35.50 -7.37
CA ILE A 10 24.71 34.76 -6.23
C ILE A 10 24.91 33.25 -6.42
N PHE A 11 24.64 32.73 -7.61
CA PHE A 11 24.78 31.28 -7.90
C PHE A 11 26.25 30.82 -7.82
N LEU A 12 27.19 31.63 -8.32
CA LEU A 12 28.62 31.33 -8.25
C LEU A 12 29.15 31.42 -6.82
N ASN A 13 28.66 32.35 -5.99
CA ASN A 13 29.07 32.42 -4.59
C ASN A 13 28.42 31.33 -3.72
N PHE A 14 27.19 30.91 -4.03
CA PHE A 14 26.54 29.76 -3.37
C PHE A 14 27.28 28.44 -3.66
N SER A 15 27.75 28.23 -4.90
CA SER A 15 28.54 27.05 -5.27
C SER A 15 29.94 27.03 -4.58
N LEU A 16 30.56 28.21 -4.35
CA LEU A 16 31.85 28.33 -3.65
C LEU A 16 31.74 28.18 -2.12
N VAL A 17 30.60 28.51 -1.52
CA VAL A 17 30.37 28.32 -0.08
C VAL A 17 29.99 26.87 0.22
N TYR A 18 29.29 26.17 -0.70
CA TYR A 18 28.91 24.76 -0.54
C TYR A 18 30.10 23.80 -0.78
N SER A 19 31.11 24.21 -1.52
CA SER A 19 32.27 23.35 -1.81
C SER A 19 33.31 23.28 -0.68
N LYS A 20 33.14 24.03 0.41
CA LYS A 20 34.20 24.17 1.45
C LYS A 20 34.12 23.17 2.61
N ASN A 21 33.12 22.27 2.67
CA ASN A 21 32.97 21.31 3.77
C ASN A 21 32.54 19.91 3.38
N ILE A 22 32.76 19.48 2.14
CA ILE A 22 32.69 18.06 1.79
C ILE A 22 34.13 17.61 1.59
N GLU A 23 34.75 17.04 2.62
CA GLU A 23 35.89 16.14 2.42
C GLU A 23 35.38 14.98 1.56
N LEU A 24 35.65 15.06 0.27
CA LEU A 24 35.45 13.92 -0.64
C LEU A 24 36.45 12.86 -0.16
N LYS A 25 35.94 11.81 0.52
CA LYS A 25 36.72 10.60 0.78
C LYS A 25 37.37 10.14 -0.52
N SER A 26 38.65 9.80 -0.47
CA SER A 26 39.31 9.25 -1.64
C SER A 26 38.62 7.94 -2.07
N ARG A 27 38.74 7.58 -3.33
CA ARG A 27 38.19 6.30 -3.83
C ARG A 27 38.73 5.11 -3.03
N GLU A 28 39.98 5.23 -2.57
CA GLU A 28 40.67 4.24 -1.74
C GLU A 28 40.06 4.17 -0.33
N ASP A 29 39.71 5.31 0.28
CA ASP A 29 39.08 5.34 1.61
C ASP A 29 37.68 4.66 1.57
N VAL A 30 36.88 4.91 0.52
CA VAL A 30 35.61 4.27 0.33
C VAL A 30 35.75 2.75 0.10
N GLU A 31 36.79 2.34 -0.61
CA GLU A 31 37.07 0.92 -0.86
C GLU A 31 37.56 0.22 0.42
N ILE A 32 38.40 0.90 1.23
CA ILE A 32 38.83 0.40 2.54
C ILE A 32 37.64 0.25 3.49
N GLU A 33 36.78 1.25 3.62
CA GLU A 33 35.57 1.18 4.48
C GLU A 33 34.62 0.05 4.06
N ASN A 34 34.48 -0.19 2.75
CA ASN A 34 33.69 -1.30 2.22
C ASN A 34 34.32 -2.66 2.58
N LEU A 35 35.65 -2.80 2.45
CA LEU A 35 36.37 -4.01 2.82
C LEU A 35 36.32 -4.28 4.32
N GLU A 36 36.48 -3.26 5.15
CA GLU A 36 36.36 -3.35 6.61
C GLU A 36 34.96 -3.81 7.02
N SER A 37 33.91 -3.26 6.37
CA SER A 37 32.53 -3.70 6.57
C SER A 37 32.33 -5.19 6.20
N GLN A 38 32.92 -5.64 5.10
CA GLN A 38 32.85 -7.04 4.68
C GLN A 38 33.62 -7.97 5.63
N ILE A 39 34.77 -7.56 6.12
CA ILE A 39 35.55 -8.29 7.12
C ILE A 39 34.73 -8.49 8.39
N LYS A 40 34.12 -7.42 8.89
CA LYS A 40 33.26 -7.49 10.08
C LYS A 40 32.10 -8.47 9.91
N VAL A 41 31.41 -8.44 8.77
CA VAL A 41 30.32 -9.40 8.45
C VAL A 41 30.85 -10.85 8.44
N LEU A 42 32.05 -11.08 7.91
CA LEU A 42 32.65 -12.42 7.90
C LEU A 42 33.07 -12.88 9.30
N GLU A 43 33.61 -11.98 10.11
CA GLU A 43 33.96 -12.28 11.51
C GLU A 43 32.72 -12.66 12.32
N ASP A 44 31.62 -11.91 12.19
CA ASP A 44 30.35 -12.20 12.86
C ASP A 44 29.79 -13.56 12.41
N LYS A 45 29.87 -13.87 11.11
CA LYS A 45 29.49 -15.21 10.59
C LYS A 45 30.36 -16.33 11.15
N ILE A 46 31.66 -16.12 11.28
CA ILE A 46 32.57 -17.11 11.87
C ILE A 46 32.23 -17.35 13.34
N GLN A 47 31.94 -16.29 14.10
CA GLN A 47 31.52 -16.43 15.51
C GLN A 47 30.18 -17.18 15.61
N THR A 48 29.24 -16.87 14.75
CA THR A 48 27.94 -17.56 14.68
C THR A 48 28.10 -19.07 14.38
N ILE A 49 28.94 -19.41 13.40
CA ILE A 49 29.25 -20.82 13.07
C ILE A 49 29.93 -21.54 14.25
N LYS A 50 30.81 -20.85 14.98
CA LYS A 50 31.43 -21.42 16.20
C LYS A 50 30.41 -21.72 17.30
N LYS A 51 29.45 -20.80 17.52
CA LYS A 51 28.33 -21.00 18.46
C LYS A 51 27.44 -22.19 18.06
N LEU A 52 27.10 -22.31 16.77
CA LEU A 52 26.32 -23.43 16.23
C LEU A 52 26.98 -24.80 16.42
N LYS A 53 28.32 -24.88 16.48
CA LYS A 53 29.05 -26.12 16.71
C LYS A 53 29.02 -26.56 18.17
N ASN A 54 28.66 -25.70 19.11
CA ASN A 54 28.57 -26.01 20.52
C ASN A 54 27.11 -26.34 20.89
N ASP A 55 26.77 -27.63 21.08
CA ASP A 55 25.41 -28.07 21.32
C ASP A 55 24.77 -27.49 22.61
N LYS A 56 25.57 -27.08 23.60
CA LYS A 56 25.07 -26.41 24.82
C LYS A 56 24.55 -24.99 24.55
N ASP A 57 25.22 -24.27 23.68
CA ASP A 57 24.89 -22.86 23.42
C ASP A 57 23.88 -22.71 22.26
N ARG A 58 23.72 -23.77 21.46
CA ARG A 58 22.89 -23.71 20.24
C ARG A 58 21.40 -23.43 20.51
N ASN A 59 20.83 -24.05 21.55
CA ASN A 59 19.40 -23.87 21.86
C ASN A 59 19.08 -22.52 22.50
N ASP A 60 20.07 -21.78 22.98
CA ASP A 60 19.92 -20.45 23.55
C ASP A 60 19.95 -19.36 22.48
N LEU A 61 20.42 -19.68 21.26
CA LEU A 61 20.46 -18.73 20.15
C LEU A 61 19.06 -18.27 19.74
N LYS A 62 18.94 -17.00 19.43
CA LYS A 62 17.72 -16.35 18.96
C LYS A 62 17.65 -16.37 17.45
N VAL A 63 16.58 -16.90 16.91
CA VAL A 63 16.35 -17.02 15.46
C VAL A 63 15.30 -16.02 15.00
N ALA A 64 15.64 -15.21 13.99
CA ALA A 64 14.67 -14.37 13.31
C ALA A 64 14.32 -14.92 11.92
N LEU A 65 13.05 -14.79 11.57
CA LEU A 65 12.55 -15.00 10.22
C LEU A 65 12.32 -13.62 9.56
N VAL A 66 12.94 -13.42 8.42
CA VAL A 66 12.82 -12.20 7.63
C VAL A 66 12.09 -12.49 6.33
N LEU A 67 11.05 -11.73 6.03
CA LEU A 67 10.17 -11.92 4.86
C LEU A 67 10.17 -10.64 4.00
N SER A 68 10.61 -10.77 2.76
CA SER A 68 10.65 -9.63 1.85
C SER A 68 9.28 -9.27 1.25
N GLY A 69 9.16 -8.07 0.72
CA GLY A 69 8.07 -7.71 -0.18
C GLY A 69 8.18 -8.40 -1.54
N GLY A 70 7.03 -8.53 -2.23
CA GLY A 70 6.99 -9.16 -3.55
C GLY A 70 5.60 -9.31 -4.17
N GLY A 71 4.56 -8.71 -3.61
CA GLY A 71 3.17 -8.83 -4.07
C GLY A 71 2.68 -10.27 -4.04
N ALA A 72 2.05 -10.76 -5.12
CA ALA A 72 1.56 -12.14 -5.21
C ALA A 72 2.65 -13.21 -4.99
N LYS A 73 3.93 -12.88 -5.22
CA LYS A 73 5.04 -13.80 -4.92
C LYS A 73 5.15 -14.16 -3.43
N GLY A 74 4.47 -13.41 -2.55
CA GLY A 74 4.37 -13.71 -1.12
C GLY A 74 3.82 -15.08 -0.79
N TYR A 75 3.09 -15.74 -1.70
CA TYR A 75 2.69 -17.14 -1.54
C TYR A 75 3.89 -18.09 -1.36
N ALA A 76 5.05 -17.76 -1.90
CA ALA A 76 6.25 -18.58 -1.69
C ALA A 76 6.73 -18.56 -0.23
N HIS A 77 6.43 -17.51 0.55
CA HIS A 77 6.72 -17.49 1.98
C HIS A 77 5.95 -18.59 2.73
N LEU A 78 4.74 -18.98 2.27
CA LEU A 78 3.97 -20.08 2.87
C LEU A 78 4.70 -21.41 2.70
N GLY A 79 5.31 -21.64 1.52
CA GLY A 79 6.15 -22.82 1.30
C GLY A 79 7.38 -22.84 2.21
N VAL A 80 8.01 -21.68 2.41
CA VAL A 80 9.11 -21.56 3.38
C VAL A 80 8.64 -21.92 4.79
N LEU A 81 7.54 -21.33 5.24
CA LEU A 81 6.98 -21.59 6.57
C LEU A 81 6.61 -23.07 6.77
N ARG A 82 6.03 -23.74 5.76
CA ARG A 82 5.69 -25.17 5.82
C ARG A 82 6.92 -26.03 6.12
N VAL A 83 8.04 -25.76 5.46
CA VAL A 83 9.29 -26.52 5.69
C VAL A 83 9.89 -26.20 7.05
N LEU A 84 9.88 -24.93 7.48
CA LEU A 84 10.39 -24.52 8.79
C LEU A 84 9.57 -25.15 9.94
N GLU A 85 8.24 -25.19 9.83
CA GLU A 85 7.38 -25.89 10.82
C GLU A 85 7.63 -27.40 10.82
N LYS A 86 7.75 -28.03 9.65
CA LYS A 86 8.03 -29.47 9.52
C LYS A 86 9.36 -29.87 10.16
N GLU A 87 10.35 -29.00 10.12
CA GLU A 87 11.67 -29.21 10.72
C GLU A 87 11.76 -28.69 12.16
N ASP A 88 10.62 -28.26 12.76
CA ASP A 88 10.54 -27.73 14.13
C ASP A 88 11.50 -26.56 14.40
N ILE A 89 11.81 -25.75 13.41
CA ILE A 89 12.71 -24.60 13.57
C ILE A 89 12.07 -23.57 14.52
N LYS A 90 12.82 -23.22 15.57
CA LYS A 90 12.42 -22.17 16.50
C LYS A 90 12.51 -20.80 15.81
N ILE A 91 11.45 -19.98 15.95
CA ILE A 91 11.41 -18.60 15.48
C ILE A 91 11.11 -17.71 16.68
N ASP A 92 12.10 -16.89 17.09
CA ASP A 92 11.98 -15.97 18.22
C ASP A 92 11.51 -14.57 17.77
N TYR A 93 11.79 -14.17 16.51
CA TYR A 93 11.48 -12.84 15.98
C TYR A 93 11.03 -12.92 14.52
N ILE A 94 10.22 -11.96 14.10
CA ILE A 94 9.83 -11.79 12.69
C ILE A 94 10.04 -10.33 12.28
N ALA A 95 10.63 -10.12 11.10
CA ALA A 95 10.67 -8.83 10.44
C ALA A 95 10.19 -8.96 9.00
N GLY A 96 9.34 -8.03 8.56
CA GLY A 96 8.74 -8.13 7.24
C GLY A 96 8.52 -6.79 6.55
N THR A 97 8.49 -6.84 5.22
CA THR A 97 8.18 -5.70 4.34
C THR A 97 7.02 -6.09 3.43
N SER A 98 6.04 -5.17 3.22
CA SER A 98 4.93 -5.35 2.27
C SER A 98 4.16 -6.66 2.52
N ILE A 99 3.95 -7.49 1.50
CA ILE A 99 3.30 -8.80 1.65
C ILE A 99 4.02 -9.69 2.67
N GLY A 100 5.35 -9.58 2.79
CA GLY A 100 6.11 -10.30 3.81
C GLY A 100 5.80 -9.82 5.23
N ALA A 101 5.50 -8.53 5.40
CA ALA A 101 5.02 -7.99 6.68
C ALA A 101 3.63 -8.53 7.02
N LEU A 102 2.72 -8.62 6.05
CA LEU A 102 1.39 -9.20 6.27
C LEU A 102 1.48 -10.68 6.65
N VAL A 103 2.18 -11.50 5.86
CA VAL A 103 2.39 -12.93 6.15
C VAL A 103 3.07 -13.10 7.52
N GLY A 104 4.11 -12.31 7.78
CA GLY A 104 4.84 -12.32 9.05
C GLY A 104 3.96 -11.93 10.24
N THR A 105 3.11 -10.93 10.10
CA THR A 105 2.16 -10.50 11.15
C THR A 105 1.15 -11.60 11.44
N LEU A 106 0.48 -12.13 10.43
CA LEU A 106 -0.51 -13.20 10.60
C LEU A 106 0.13 -14.43 11.26
N TYR A 107 1.34 -14.79 10.81
CA TYR A 107 2.09 -15.89 11.43
C TYR A 107 2.49 -15.58 12.87
N SER A 108 2.95 -14.36 13.16
CA SER A 108 3.34 -13.90 14.50
C SER A 108 2.21 -14.02 15.52
N ILE A 109 0.98 -13.67 15.12
CA ILE A 109 -0.20 -13.69 16.01
C ILE A 109 -0.91 -15.05 16.08
N GLY A 110 -0.43 -16.05 15.32
CA GLY A 110 -0.85 -17.45 15.49
C GLY A 110 -1.79 -18.00 14.41
N TYR A 111 -1.95 -17.33 13.27
CA TYR A 111 -2.64 -17.93 12.11
C TYR A 111 -1.86 -19.15 11.61
N SER A 112 -2.54 -20.23 11.32
CA SER A 112 -1.93 -21.37 10.61
C SER A 112 -1.59 -20.99 9.17
N ILE A 113 -0.68 -21.71 8.55
CA ILE A 113 -0.28 -21.44 7.17
C ILE A 113 -1.47 -21.55 6.21
N ASP A 114 -2.37 -22.51 6.42
CA ASP A 114 -3.58 -22.69 5.61
C ASP A 114 -4.59 -21.53 5.80
N GLU A 115 -4.64 -20.95 7.00
CA GLU A 115 -5.46 -19.75 7.25
C GLU A 115 -4.86 -18.52 6.57
N ILE A 116 -3.52 -18.37 6.60
CA ILE A 116 -2.82 -17.30 5.89
C ILE A 116 -3.03 -17.44 4.38
N GLU A 117 -2.96 -18.66 3.82
CA GLU A 117 -3.25 -18.92 2.41
C GLU A 117 -4.66 -18.44 2.04
N LYS A 118 -5.69 -18.78 2.83
CA LYS A 118 -7.07 -18.32 2.63
C LYS A 118 -7.19 -16.80 2.72
N VAL A 119 -6.46 -16.16 3.63
CA VAL A 119 -6.43 -14.69 3.73
C VAL A 119 -5.87 -14.09 2.45
N LEU A 120 -4.74 -14.60 1.95
CA LEU A 120 -4.14 -14.10 0.71
C LEU A 120 -5.05 -14.35 -0.51
N ASP A 121 -5.76 -15.47 -0.56
CA ASP A 121 -6.74 -15.77 -1.61
C ASP A 121 -7.91 -14.78 -1.61
N ASN A 122 -8.37 -14.37 -0.44
CA ASN A 122 -9.48 -13.44 -0.29
C ASN A 122 -9.07 -11.97 -0.50
N LEU A 123 -7.78 -11.63 -0.31
CA LEU A 123 -7.26 -10.28 -0.51
C LEU A 123 -7.32 -9.80 -1.96
N ASN A 124 -7.52 -10.72 -2.91
CA ASN A 124 -7.53 -10.41 -4.36
C ASN A 124 -6.43 -9.40 -4.74
N ILE A 125 -5.17 -9.75 -4.42
CA ILE A 125 -3.99 -8.89 -4.63
C ILE A 125 -3.93 -8.37 -6.07
N GLU A 126 -4.42 -9.16 -7.04
CA GLU A 126 -4.51 -8.78 -8.44
C GLU A 126 -5.39 -7.54 -8.63
N SER A 127 -6.58 -7.50 -8.01
CA SER A 127 -7.49 -6.36 -8.09
C SER A 127 -6.90 -5.10 -7.46
N PHE A 128 -6.04 -5.24 -6.44
CA PHE A 128 -5.33 -4.10 -5.83
C PHE A 128 -4.18 -3.58 -6.70
N LEU A 129 -3.53 -4.45 -7.48
CA LEU A 129 -2.34 -4.11 -8.25
C LEU A 129 -2.62 -3.82 -9.74
N GLU A 130 -3.73 -4.30 -10.28
CA GLU A 130 -4.13 -4.02 -11.66
C GLU A 130 -4.88 -2.69 -11.78
N SER A 131 -4.57 -1.94 -12.84
CA SER A 131 -5.16 -0.62 -13.13
C SER A 131 -6.64 -0.67 -13.57
N GLY A 132 -7.31 -1.80 -13.42
CA GLY A 132 -8.74 -1.97 -13.72
C GLY A 132 -9.57 -1.69 -12.48
N SER A 133 -10.21 -0.53 -12.39
CA SER A 133 -11.19 -0.28 -11.33
C SER A 133 -12.34 -1.29 -11.45
N ASP A 134 -12.51 -2.14 -10.44
CA ASP A 134 -13.79 -2.84 -10.26
C ASP A 134 -14.85 -1.77 -9.97
N LEU A 135 -15.65 -1.46 -10.98
CA LEU A 135 -16.68 -0.45 -10.90
C LEU A 135 -17.93 -0.92 -10.15
N THR A 136 -18.00 -2.18 -9.72
CA THR A 136 -19.26 -2.77 -9.19
C THR A 136 -19.71 -2.15 -7.87
N GLY A 137 -18.77 -1.73 -7.01
CA GLY A 137 -19.07 -1.10 -5.72
C GLY A 137 -19.16 0.43 -5.73
N LEU A 138 -18.84 1.09 -6.83
CA LEU A 138 -18.83 2.55 -6.90
C LEU A 138 -20.22 3.13 -7.17
N ASP A 139 -20.50 4.30 -6.60
CA ASP A 139 -21.67 5.10 -6.92
C ASP A 139 -21.69 5.46 -8.43
N LEU A 140 -22.90 5.64 -8.97
CA LEU A 140 -23.12 5.84 -10.41
C LEU A 140 -22.35 7.04 -10.96
N ASP A 141 -22.25 8.11 -10.19
CA ASP A 141 -21.52 9.34 -10.52
C ASP A 141 -20.00 9.15 -10.55
N LYS A 142 -19.43 8.31 -9.66
CA LYS A 142 -18.01 7.90 -9.72
C LYS A 142 -17.72 7.09 -10.98
N LYS A 143 -18.59 6.15 -11.32
CA LYS A 143 -18.48 5.34 -12.55
C LYS A 143 -18.46 6.19 -13.80
N GLU A 144 -19.30 7.20 -13.86
CA GLU A 144 -19.38 8.09 -15.02
C GLU A 144 -18.17 9.03 -15.13
N THR A 145 -17.68 9.57 -13.99
CA THR A 145 -16.51 10.48 -13.98
C THR A 145 -15.24 9.73 -14.39
N LEU A 146 -15.02 8.51 -13.88
CA LEU A 146 -13.85 7.71 -14.25
C LEU A 146 -13.81 7.33 -15.74
N LYS A 147 -14.96 7.26 -16.41
CA LYS A 147 -15.04 6.98 -17.85
C LYS A 147 -14.79 8.23 -18.72
N LYS A 148 -15.06 9.43 -18.19
CA LYS A 148 -14.98 10.69 -18.95
C LYS A 148 -13.58 11.28 -18.98
N TYR A 149 -12.83 11.18 -17.88
CA TYR A 149 -11.57 11.87 -17.70
C TYR A 149 -10.40 10.92 -17.55
N SER A 150 -9.34 11.17 -18.32
CA SER A 150 -8.06 10.44 -18.21
C SER A 150 -7.20 10.97 -17.07
N PHE A 151 -7.41 12.23 -16.71
CA PHE A 151 -6.72 12.92 -15.62
C PHE A 151 -7.66 13.92 -14.96
N TYR A 152 -7.60 14.02 -13.63
CA TYR A 152 -8.37 15.00 -12.87
C TYR A 152 -7.56 15.58 -11.70
N ILE A 153 -7.92 16.78 -11.30
CA ILE A 153 -7.38 17.48 -10.13
C ILE A 153 -8.55 17.71 -9.18
N ASN A 154 -8.36 17.32 -7.93
CA ASN A 154 -9.34 17.59 -6.88
C ASN A 154 -9.08 18.97 -6.26
N PHE A 155 -10.14 19.64 -5.81
CA PHE A 155 -10.05 20.90 -5.09
C PHE A 155 -11.17 21.02 -4.05
N ASP A 156 -10.91 21.80 -3.01
CA ASP A 156 -11.89 22.09 -1.96
C ASP A 156 -12.70 23.37 -2.30
N ASN A 157 -13.61 23.74 -1.39
CA ASN A 157 -14.42 24.95 -1.54
C ASN A 157 -13.62 26.25 -1.43
N GLU A 158 -12.37 26.21 -0.96
CA GLU A 158 -11.45 27.34 -0.84
C GLU A 158 -10.51 27.41 -2.07
N LEU A 159 -10.72 26.52 -3.07
CA LEU A 159 -9.91 26.37 -4.27
C LEU A 159 -8.48 25.86 -3.99
N ASN A 160 -8.24 25.26 -2.82
CA ASN A 160 -7.02 24.50 -2.63
C ASN A 160 -7.10 23.24 -3.47
N TYR A 161 -6.09 23.00 -4.31
CA TYR A 161 -6.06 21.84 -5.19
C TYR A 161 -5.18 20.74 -4.61
N SER A 162 -5.58 19.50 -4.86
CA SER A 162 -4.81 18.31 -4.54
C SER A 162 -4.62 17.48 -5.81
N LEU A 163 -3.37 17.14 -6.10
CA LEU A 163 -3.06 16.15 -7.12
C LEU A 163 -3.24 14.76 -6.53
N PRO A 164 -3.71 13.77 -7.33
CA PRO A 164 -3.76 12.39 -6.86
C PRO A 164 -2.38 11.94 -6.37
N LYS A 165 -2.30 11.46 -5.14
CA LYS A 165 -1.06 10.97 -4.52
C LYS A 165 -0.74 9.53 -4.92
N GLY A 166 -1.70 8.82 -5.52
CA GLY A 166 -1.62 7.46 -6.03
C GLY A 166 -2.75 7.17 -7.02
N LEU A 167 -2.70 6.03 -7.70
CA LEU A 167 -3.78 5.57 -8.58
C LEU A 167 -4.96 4.99 -7.79
N ARG A 168 -4.73 4.60 -6.53
CA ARG A 168 -5.70 4.01 -5.62
C ARG A 168 -5.57 4.57 -4.22
N GLU A 169 -6.71 4.68 -3.58
CA GLU A 169 -6.84 4.98 -2.16
C GLU A 169 -6.42 3.74 -1.34
N THR A 170 -5.96 3.92 -0.11
CA THR A 170 -5.48 2.85 0.78
C THR A 170 -6.54 2.34 1.77
N GLU A 171 -7.71 2.96 1.80
CA GLU A 171 -8.77 2.70 2.80
C GLU A 171 -9.31 1.28 2.73
N GLU A 172 -9.54 0.77 1.52
CA GLU A 172 -10.02 -0.60 1.34
C GLU A 172 -9.02 -1.61 1.90
N LEU A 173 -7.73 -1.40 1.60
CA LEU A 173 -6.64 -2.23 2.15
C LEU A 173 -6.59 -2.14 3.67
N TYR A 174 -6.69 -0.92 4.22
CA TYR A 174 -6.70 -0.69 5.67
C TYR A 174 -7.85 -1.45 6.36
N LEU A 175 -9.07 -1.34 5.86
CA LEU A 175 -10.24 -2.02 6.45
C LEU A 175 -10.09 -3.54 6.41
N VAL A 176 -9.62 -4.10 5.29
CA VAL A 176 -9.37 -5.54 5.18
C VAL A 176 -8.31 -5.98 6.18
N VAL A 177 -7.18 -5.27 6.27
CA VAL A 177 -6.11 -5.60 7.21
C VAL A 177 -6.57 -5.44 8.65
N LYS A 178 -7.34 -4.39 8.97
CA LYS A 178 -7.90 -4.16 10.29
C LYS A 178 -8.80 -5.31 10.74
N ASN A 179 -9.69 -5.76 9.87
CA ASN A 179 -10.58 -6.89 10.17
C ASN A 179 -9.80 -8.19 10.46
N LEU A 180 -8.71 -8.44 9.73
CA LEU A 180 -7.84 -9.59 9.97
C LEU A 180 -7.13 -9.55 11.32
N LEU A 181 -6.86 -8.35 11.84
CA LEU A 181 -6.06 -8.13 13.04
C LEU A 181 -6.87 -7.73 14.27
N LYS A 182 -8.18 -7.83 14.20
CA LYS A 182 -9.14 -7.41 15.21
C LYS A 182 -8.74 -7.77 16.65
N LYS A 183 -8.33 -9.00 16.88
CA LYS A 183 -7.90 -9.48 18.21
C LYS A 183 -6.70 -8.72 18.78
N TYR A 184 -5.86 -8.15 17.93
CA TYR A 184 -4.63 -7.47 18.30
C TYR A 184 -4.71 -5.94 18.10
N GLU A 185 -5.88 -5.42 17.80
CA GLU A 185 -6.12 -3.99 17.57
C GLU A 185 -5.62 -3.11 18.74
N ASN A 186 -5.87 -3.57 19.96
CA ASN A 186 -5.46 -2.87 21.18
C ASN A 186 -4.01 -3.16 21.59
N THR A 187 -3.30 -4.04 20.88
CA THR A 187 -1.91 -4.36 21.17
C THR A 187 -1.00 -3.37 20.49
N LYS A 188 -0.76 -2.22 21.13
CA LYS A 188 0.07 -1.14 20.57
C LYS A 188 1.55 -1.52 20.41
N ASN A 189 2.10 -2.40 21.24
CA ASN A 189 3.49 -2.82 21.21
C ASN A 189 3.62 -4.22 20.58
N PHE A 190 4.24 -4.32 19.41
CA PHE A 190 4.38 -5.56 18.65
C PHE A 190 5.39 -6.53 19.26
N ASN A 191 6.16 -6.13 20.28
CA ASN A 191 6.96 -7.06 21.07
C ASN A 191 6.08 -7.95 21.97
N ASN A 192 4.81 -7.56 22.19
CA ASN A 192 3.85 -8.33 22.98
C ASN A 192 3.07 -9.35 22.14
N PHE A 193 3.32 -9.45 20.84
CA PHE A 193 2.78 -10.53 20.02
C PHE A 193 3.40 -11.87 20.42
N PRO A 194 2.70 -13.00 20.18
CA PRO A 194 3.26 -14.34 20.45
C PRO A 194 4.66 -14.56 19.89
N ILE A 195 4.96 -13.98 18.72
CA ILE A 195 6.32 -13.83 18.20
C ILE A 195 6.53 -12.34 17.96
N PRO A 196 7.48 -11.67 18.64
CA PRO A 196 7.78 -10.27 18.44
C PRO A 196 8.02 -9.90 16.97
N LEU A 197 7.46 -8.75 16.54
CA LEU A 197 7.37 -8.36 15.13
C LEU A 197 8.01 -6.99 14.87
N ARG A 198 8.60 -6.84 13.68
CA ARG A 198 8.89 -5.55 13.03
C ARG A 198 8.23 -5.47 11.68
N VAL A 199 7.57 -4.36 11.43
CA VAL A 199 6.99 -4.01 10.12
C VAL A 199 7.76 -2.84 9.54
N VAL A 200 8.22 -2.98 8.30
CA VAL A 200 9.11 -1.99 7.69
C VAL A 200 8.37 -1.19 6.61
N ALA A 201 8.47 0.13 6.70
CA ALA A 201 8.01 1.07 5.69
C ALA A 201 9.08 2.14 5.42
N THR A 202 8.91 2.91 4.34
CA THR A 202 9.80 4.00 3.96
C THR A 202 9.15 5.34 4.27
N ASN A 203 9.83 6.19 5.03
CA ASN A 203 9.40 7.58 5.23
C ASN A 203 9.53 8.34 3.90
N LEU A 204 8.41 8.84 3.37
CA LEU A 204 8.39 9.50 2.07
C LEU A 204 9.15 10.82 2.05
N ASN A 205 9.23 11.53 3.18
CA ASN A 205 9.86 12.84 3.25
C ASN A 205 11.39 12.76 3.38
N THR A 206 11.91 11.70 4.06
CA THR A 206 13.35 11.57 4.33
C THR A 206 14.00 10.46 3.49
N GLY A 207 13.23 9.52 2.96
CA GLY A 207 13.73 8.30 2.30
C GLY A 207 14.24 7.25 3.28
N GLU A 208 14.18 7.50 4.58
CA GLU A 208 14.70 6.60 5.60
C GLU A 208 13.78 5.40 5.83
N THR A 209 14.40 4.29 6.17
CA THR A 209 13.70 3.10 6.63
C THR A 209 13.11 3.33 8.02
N LYS A 210 11.82 3.08 8.18
CA LYS A 210 11.17 3.01 9.48
C LYS A 210 10.81 1.57 9.82
N SER A 211 11.41 1.08 10.89
CA SER A 211 11.06 -0.20 11.52
C SER A 211 10.05 0.06 12.63
N PHE A 212 8.81 -0.32 12.41
CA PHE A 212 7.75 -0.15 13.39
C PHE A 212 7.74 -1.32 14.37
N SER A 213 7.77 -0.99 15.66
CA SER A 213 7.61 -1.91 16.79
C SER A 213 6.33 -1.68 17.57
N GLU A 214 5.61 -0.61 17.24
CA GLU A 214 4.41 -0.16 17.95
C GLU A 214 3.50 0.69 17.06
N GLY A 215 2.28 0.93 17.50
CA GLY A 215 1.28 1.76 16.84
C GLY A 215 0.03 0.97 16.44
N ASP A 216 -0.82 1.55 15.60
CA ASP A 216 -1.93 0.86 14.95
C ASP A 216 -1.37 -0.11 13.91
N ILE A 217 -1.41 -1.41 14.21
CA ILE A 217 -0.82 -2.45 13.35
C ILE A 217 -1.47 -2.47 11.95
N ALA A 218 -2.77 -2.19 11.84
CA ALA A 218 -3.44 -2.16 10.55
C ALA A 218 -2.95 -0.97 9.70
N LYS A 219 -2.82 0.20 10.31
CA LYS A 219 -2.30 1.41 9.66
C LYS A 219 -0.83 1.25 9.25
N VAL A 220 -0.02 0.65 10.12
CA VAL A 220 1.40 0.36 9.86
C VAL A 220 1.58 -0.65 8.73
N LEU A 221 0.79 -1.72 8.69
CA LEU A 221 0.81 -2.69 7.59
C LEU A 221 0.36 -2.07 6.28
N THR A 222 -0.72 -1.26 6.31
CA THR A 222 -1.16 -0.53 5.12
C THR A 222 -0.05 0.37 4.58
N ALA A 223 0.69 1.07 5.46
CA ALA A 223 1.84 1.88 5.07
C ALA A 223 2.97 1.03 4.45
N SER A 224 3.26 -0.13 5.04
CA SER A 224 4.26 -1.07 4.52
C SER A 224 3.89 -1.67 3.16
N MET A 225 2.60 -1.71 2.83
CA MET A 225 2.05 -2.25 1.57
C MET A 225 1.68 -1.16 0.56
N ALA A 226 1.83 0.12 0.90
CA ALA A 226 1.51 1.26 0.03
C ALA A 226 2.57 1.45 -1.06
N ILE A 227 2.52 0.60 -2.10
CA ILE A 227 3.46 0.63 -3.24
C ILE A 227 3.33 1.98 -3.94
N PRO A 228 4.43 2.77 -4.06
CA PRO A 228 4.41 4.03 -4.78
C PRO A 228 3.89 3.87 -6.21
N THR A 229 3.25 4.87 -6.76
CA THR A 229 2.56 4.89 -8.05
C THR A 229 1.23 4.14 -8.09
N ILE A 230 1.03 3.13 -7.26
CA ILE A 230 -0.23 2.39 -7.17
C ILE A 230 -1.09 2.95 -6.05
N PHE A 231 -0.56 2.97 -4.83
CA PHE A 231 -1.28 3.46 -3.66
C PHE A 231 -0.83 4.86 -3.23
N GLU A 232 -1.73 5.56 -2.58
CA GLU A 232 -1.39 6.79 -1.87
C GLU A 232 -0.49 6.50 -0.66
N PRO A 233 0.39 7.45 -0.28
CA PRO A 233 1.13 7.36 0.97
C PRO A 233 0.19 7.36 2.17
N VAL A 234 0.56 6.60 3.22
CA VAL A 234 -0.21 6.49 4.46
C VAL A 234 0.44 7.36 5.53
N GLU A 235 -0.37 8.18 6.20
CA GLU A 235 0.10 8.96 7.33
C GLU A 235 0.07 8.12 8.61
N VAL A 236 1.24 8.01 9.27
CA VAL A 236 1.39 7.38 10.59
C VAL A 236 2.13 8.36 11.50
N ASN A 237 1.50 8.75 12.60
CA ASN A 237 2.07 9.68 13.60
C ASN A 237 2.61 10.98 12.98
N GLY A 238 1.87 11.58 12.04
CA GLY A 238 2.22 12.86 11.41
C GLY A 238 3.29 12.79 10.33
N ALA A 239 3.76 11.61 9.94
CA ALA A 239 4.69 11.41 8.83
C ALA A 239 4.09 10.52 7.74
N LEU A 240 4.41 10.79 6.48
CA LEU A 240 3.94 10.01 5.34
C LEU A 240 4.87 8.84 5.06
N TYR A 241 4.28 7.67 4.86
CA TYR A 241 5.01 6.43 4.58
C TYR A 241 4.50 5.76 3.30
N VAL A 242 5.42 5.10 2.65
CA VAL A 242 5.17 4.22 1.49
C VAL A 242 5.79 2.85 1.76
N ASP A 243 5.56 1.90 0.86
CA ASP A 243 6.07 0.53 0.95
C ASP A 243 7.57 0.51 1.29
N GLY A 244 7.94 -0.36 2.21
CA GLY A 244 9.32 -0.54 2.64
C GLY A 244 10.25 -1.06 1.54
N LEU A 245 9.70 -1.57 0.43
CA LEU A 245 10.48 -2.01 -0.73
C LEU A 245 11.43 -0.93 -1.27
N VAL A 246 11.10 0.37 -1.05
CA VAL A 246 11.89 1.50 -1.54
C VAL A 246 13.21 1.64 -0.79
N SER A 247 13.22 1.45 0.54
CA SER A 247 14.41 1.62 1.38
C SER A 247 14.94 0.33 1.99
N ARG A 248 14.09 -0.68 2.22
CA ARG A 248 14.47 -1.95 2.88
C ARG A 248 13.50 -3.07 2.54
N ASN A 249 13.65 -3.70 1.37
CA ASN A 249 12.77 -4.78 0.96
C ASN A 249 13.00 -6.10 1.73
N LEU A 250 14.20 -6.36 2.19
CA LEU A 250 14.57 -7.54 2.98
C LEU A 250 15.16 -7.09 4.33
N PRO A 251 14.36 -6.98 5.41
CA PRO A 251 14.73 -6.32 6.66
C PRO A 251 15.59 -7.20 7.59
N VAL A 252 16.79 -7.58 7.12
CA VAL A 252 17.74 -8.42 7.86
C VAL A 252 18.37 -7.64 9.01
N GLU A 253 18.69 -6.39 8.80
CA GLU A 253 19.27 -5.51 9.82
C GLU A 253 18.30 -5.32 10.98
N GLU A 254 17.03 -5.11 10.68
CA GLU A 254 15.97 -4.97 11.68
C GLU A 254 15.79 -6.23 12.54
N ALA A 255 16.05 -7.40 11.96
CA ALA A 255 16.06 -8.65 12.72
C ALA A 255 17.23 -8.75 13.70
N TYR A 256 18.41 -8.31 13.31
CA TYR A 256 19.56 -8.22 14.23
C TYR A 256 19.33 -7.16 15.31
N ASP A 257 18.72 -6.03 14.99
CA ASP A 257 18.36 -4.99 15.97
C ASP A 257 17.32 -5.49 17.01
N MET A 258 16.55 -6.53 16.68
CA MET A 258 15.68 -7.21 17.66
C MET A 258 16.46 -8.13 18.61
N GLY A 259 17.72 -8.38 18.36
CA GLY A 259 18.58 -9.25 19.14
C GLY A 259 18.67 -10.69 18.60
N ALA A 260 18.41 -10.91 17.32
CA ALA A 260 18.62 -12.20 16.69
C ALA A 260 20.11 -12.55 16.58
N ASP A 261 20.47 -13.78 16.89
CA ASP A 261 21.80 -14.35 16.63
C ASP A 261 21.87 -14.96 15.22
N LEU A 262 20.75 -15.48 14.74
CA LEU A 262 20.59 -16.18 13.46
C LEU A 262 19.44 -15.61 12.68
N VAL A 263 19.64 -15.35 11.39
CA VAL A 263 18.61 -14.81 10.49
C VAL A 263 18.35 -15.74 9.32
N ILE A 264 17.12 -16.23 9.22
CA ILE A 264 16.59 -16.93 8.04
C ILE A 264 15.86 -15.89 7.21
N ALA A 265 16.39 -15.55 6.03
CA ALA A 265 15.81 -14.56 5.15
C ALA A 265 15.15 -15.23 3.95
N SER A 266 13.86 -14.97 3.74
CA SER A 266 13.10 -15.41 2.57
C SER A 266 12.91 -14.23 1.62
N ASP A 267 13.57 -14.29 0.47
CA ASP A 267 13.55 -13.24 -0.55
C ASP A 267 12.70 -13.64 -1.76
N VAL A 268 11.56 -12.98 -1.89
CA VAL A 268 10.65 -13.10 -3.04
C VAL A 268 10.59 -11.81 -3.86
N GLY A 269 11.55 -10.92 -3.68
CA GLY A 269 11.66 -9.66 -4.42
C GLY A 269 11.69 -9.86 -5.93
N THR A 270 11.28 -8.84 -6.66
CA THR A 270 11.30 -8.86 -8.12
C THR A 270 12.70 -8.47 -8.61
N PRO A 271 13.38 -9.32 -9.40
CA PRO A 271 14.64 -8.94 -10.00
C PRO A 271 14.43 -7.84 -11.05
N VAL A 272 15.48 -7.04 -11.28
CA VAL A 272 15.48 -6.06 -12.37
C VAL A 272 15.47 -6.83 -13.72
N VAL A 273 14.40 -6.64 -14.50
CA VAL A 273 14.21 -7.31 -15.78
C VAL A 273 14.14 -6.28 -16.90
N LYS A 274 14.80 -6.54 -18.01
CA LYS A 274 14.66 -5.75 -19.23
C LYS A 274 13.23 -5.87 -19.77
N LYS A 275 12.61 -4.73 -20.07
CA LYS A 275 11.29 -4.66 -20.72
C LYS A 275 11.45 -4.18 -22.17
N ASP A 276 10.60 -4.66 -23.06
CA ASP A 276 10.64 -4.25 -24.47
C ASP A 276 10.04 -2.86 -24.70
N ASN A 277 9.05 -2.48 -23.86
CA ASN A 277 8.39 -1.19 -23.93
C ASN A 277 8.30 -0.53 -22.53
N TYR A 278 8.51 0.77 -22.49
CA TYR A 278 8.41 1.58 -21.28
C TYR A 278 7.39 2.70 -21.46
N ASN A 279 6.45 2.78 -20.54
CA ASN A 279 5.63 3.96 -20.28
C ASN A 279 6.12 4.65 -18.99
N ILE A 280 5.58 5.82 -18.65
CA ILE A 280 6.00 6.60 -17.46
C ILE A 280 5.94 5.76 -16.18
N LEU A 281 4.84 5.03 -15.95
CA LEU A 281 4.66 4.21 -14.75
C LEU A 281 5.67 3.06 -14.73
N SER A 282 5.91 2.40 -15.88
CA SER A 282 6.88 1.31 -15.94
C SER A 282 8.32 1.79 -15.75
N VAL A 283 8.66 3.03 -16.15
CA VAL A 283 9.96 3.65 -15.86
C VAL A 283 10.11 3.88 -14.36
N LEU A 284 9.11 4.49 -13.71
CA LEU A 284 9.14 4.74 -12.26
C LEU A 284 9.25 3.42 -11.47
N ASN A 285 8.46 2.42 -11.83
CA ASN A 285 8.52 1.10 -11.20
C ASN A 285 9.89 0.42 -11.42
N GLN A 286 10.50 0.59 -12.59
CA GLN A 286 11.83 0.07 -12.88
C GLN A 286 12.91 0.77 -12.03
N MET A 287 12.80 2.09 -11.83
CA MET A 287 13.71 2.84 -10.95
C MET A 287 13.62 2.35 -9.50
N ILE A 288 12.40 2.13 -9.00
CA ILE A 288 12.18 1.55 -7.67
C ILE A 288 12.77 0.14 -7.57
N ALA A 289 12.57 -0.70 -8.60
CA ALA A 289 13.11 -2.06 -8.63
C ALA A 289 14.64 -2.07 -8.63
N ILE A 290 15.29 -1.17 -9.37
CA ILE A 290 16.75 -1.01 -9.39
C ILE A 290 17.25 -0.62 -8.00
N GLN A 291 16.67 0.40 -7.39
CA GLN A 291 17.01 0.88 -6.06
C GLN A 291 16.84 -0.23 -5.01
N SER A 292 15.68 -0.88 -4.99
CA SER A 292 15.37 -1.99 -4.10
C SER A 292 16.36 -3.15 -4.25
N SER A 293 16.68 -3.54 -5.49
CA SER A 293 17.64 -4.62 -5.78
C SER A 293 19.04 -4.29 -5.25
N TYR A 294 19.49 -3.05 -5.42
CA TYR A 294 20.80 -2.60 -4.95
C TYR A 294 20.92 -2.68 -3.42
N ILE A 295 19.93 -2.16 -2.71
CA ILE A 295 19.92 -2.17 -1.23
C ILE A 295 19.78 -3.61 -0.71
N THR A 296 18.90 -4.41 -1.29
CA THR A 296 18.63 -5.79 -0.87
C THR A 296 19.88 -6.70 -1.01
N LYS A 297 20.79 -6.37 -1.93
CA LYS A 297 22.04 -7.16 -2.08
C LYS A 297 22.84 -7.19 -0.78
N ALA A 298 23.03 -6.05 -0.13
CA ALA A 298 23.77 -5.97 1.13
C ALA A 298 23.06 -6.75 2.27
N SER A 299 21.72 -6.66 2.36
CA SER A 299 20.94 -7.41 3.34
C SER A 299 21.03 -8.93 3.13
N LYS A 300 21.03 -9.40 1.86
CA LYS A 300 21.21 -10.83 1.53
C LYS A 300 22.53 -11.39 2.04
N GLU A 301 23.60 -10.62 1.93
CA GLU A 301 24.94 -11.03 2.38
C GLU A 301 25.02 -11.17 3.90
N LYS A 302 24.22 -10.41 4.64
CA LYS A 302 24.17 -10.46 6.12
C LYS A 302 23.35 -11.63 6.65
N ALA A 303 22.40 -12.17 5.88
CA ALA A 303 21.57 -13.27 6.33
C ALA A 303 22.40 -14.52 6.66
N THR A 304 22.05 -15.24 7.75
CA THR A 304 22.69 -16.51 8.08
C THR A 304 22.31 -17.57 7.06
N ILE A 305 21.02 -17.65 6.71
CA ILE A 305 20.51 -18.48 5.62
C ILE A 305 19.63 -17.59 4.73
N LEU A 306 19.94 -17.59 3.43
CA LEU A 306 19.12 -16.96 2.41
C LEU A 306 18.33 -18.04 1.67
N ILE A 307 17.01 -17.90 1.63
CA ILE A 307 16.08 -18.71 0.85
C ILE A 307 15.53 -17.83 -0.27
N SER A 308 15.89 -18.15 -1.51
CA SER A 308 15.47 -17.40 -2.70
C SER A 308 14.81 -18.35 -3.69
N PRO A 309 13.48 -18.46 -3.71
CA PRO A 309 12.74 -19.27 -4.68
C PRO A 309 13.00 -18.80 -6.12
N ASP A 310 13.03 -19.70 -7.09
CA ASP A 310 13.20 -19.33 -8.50
C ASP A 310 11.87 -18.90 -9.13
N ILE A 311 11.50 -17.67 -8.84
CA ILE A 311 10.24 -17.03 -9.22
C ILE A 311 10.43 -15.89 -10.24
N LYS A 312 11.55 -15.90 -10.98
CA LYS A 312 11.91 -14.79 -11.88
C LYS A 312 10.90 -14.54 -12.98
N ASN A 313 10.23 -15.60 -13.46
CA ASN A 313 9.28 -15.55 -14.55
C ASN A 313 7.82 -15.36 -14.11
N ILE A 314 7.57 -15.16 -12.81
CA ILE A 314 6.24 -14.94 -12.26
C ILE A 314 6.07 -13.45 -11.94
N SER A 315 4.97 -12.86 -12.38
CA SER A 315 4.65 -11.47 -12.05
C SER A 315 4.29 -11.31 -10.57
N ALA A 316 4.61 -10.14 -10.00
CA ALA A 316 4.15 -9.76 -8.66
C ALA A 316 2.62 -9.56 -8.58
N THR A 317 1.92 -9.52 -9.72
CA THR A 317 0.46 -9.39 -9.81
C THR A 317 -0.24 -10.73 -10.13
N ASP A 318 0.51 -11.78 -10.49
CA ASP A 318 -0.06 -13.06 -10.94
C ASP A 318 -0.42 -13.98 -9.76
N THR A 319 -1.66 -13.91 -9.32
CA THR A 319 -2.22 -14.78 -8.27
C THR A 319 -2.63 -16.16 -8.78
N THR A 320 -2.70 -16.38 -10.10
CA THR A 320 -3.05 -17.68 -10.68
C THR A 320 -1.99 -18.74 -10.40
N LYS A 321 -0.75 -18.31 -10.16
CA LYS A 321 0.44 -19.14 -9.90
C LYS A 321 0.68 -19.46 -8.42
N ARG A 322 -0.33 -19.27 -7.55
CA ARG A 322 -0.18 -19.45 -6.09
C ARG A 322 0.37 -20.81 -5.68
N LYS A 323 -0.12 -21.91 -6.28
CA LYS A 323 0.36 -23.27 -5.97
C LYS A 323 1.82 -23.47 -6.38
N ASP A 324 2.16 -23.02 -7.57
CA ASP A 324 3.54 -23.07 -8.08
C ASP A 324 4.48 -22.27 -7.15
N LEU A 325 4.04 -21.09 -6.70
CA LEU A 325 4.80 -20.24 -5.78
C LEU A 325 5.06 -20.90 -4.44
N ILE A 326 4.04 -21.54 -3.85
CA ILE A 326 4.19 -22.28 -2.58
C ILE A 326 5.19 -23.41 -2.77
N GLU A 327 5.05 -24.21 -3.82
CA GLU A 327 5.97 -25.33 -4.13
C GLU A 327 7.40 -24.82 -4.34
N LEU A 328 7.61 -23.74 -5.07
CA LEU A 328 8.93 -23.14 -5.27
C LEU A 328 9.54 -22.65 -3.96
N GLY A 329 8.71 -22.14 -3.03
CA GLY A 329 9.14 -21.80 -1.68
C GLY A 329 9.59 -23.02 -0.88
N GLU A 330 8.85 -24.13 -0.95
CA GLU A 330 9.22 -25.40 -0.33
C GLU A 330 10.55 -25.94 -0.90
N VAL A 331 10.68 -26.00 -2.22
CA VAL A 331 11.89 -26.48 -2.91
C VAL A 331 13.11 -25.64 -2.52
N ALA A 332 12.98 -24.32 -2.54
CA ALA A 332 14.08 -23.44 -2.16
C ALA A 332 14.53 -23.64 -0.71
N THR A 333 13.57 -23.83 0.18
CA THR A 333 13.86 -24.09 1.62
C THR A 333 14.50 -25.46 1.79
N GLN A 334 14.00 -26.47 1.10
CA GLN A 334 14.53 -27.83 1.14
C GLN A 334 15.99 -27.89 0.66
N SER A 335 16.39 -27.00 -0.27
CA SER A 335 17.80 -26.91 -0.71
C SER A 335 18.76 -26.46 0.41
N GLN A 336 18.26 -25.80 1.45
CA GLN A 336 19.02 -25.34 2.62
C GLN A 336 18.84 -26.25 3.85
N ILE A 337 18.15 -27.40 3.71
CA ILE A 337 17.70 -28.24 4.81
C ILE A 337 18.84 -28.69 5.72
N ALA A 338 20.01 -29.02 5.16
CA ALA A 338 21.17 -29.47 5.92
C ALA A 338 21.63 -28.40 6.92
N LYS A 339 21.64 -27.13 6.51
CA LYS A 339 22.00 -26.00 7.37
C LYS A 339 20.88 -25.69 8.37
N LEU A 340 19.62 -25.73 7.94
CA LEU A 340 18.46 -25.49 8.80
C LEU A 340 18.35 -26.50 9.95
N ARG A 341 18.76 -27.73 9.74
CA ARG A 341 18.79 -28.75 10.78
C ARG A 341 19.77 -28.45 11.91
N GLU A 342 20.75 -27.58 11.68
CA GLU A 342 21.68 -27.10 12.70
C GLU A 342 21.11 -25.98 13.57
N PHE A 343 19.95 -25.40 13.19
CA PHE A 343 19.31 -24.31 13.91
C PHE A 343 18.60 -24.79 15.18
N PRO A 344 18.39 -23.88 16.17
CA PRO A 344 17.59 -24.16 17.35
C PRO A 344 16.23 -24.75 17.00
N LYS A 345 15.79 -25.71 17.79
CA LYS A 345 14.49 -26.35 17.62
C LYS A 345 13.52 -25.91 18.69
N ASN A 346 12.23 -25.95 18.38
CA ASN A 346 11.21 -25.79 19.40
C ASN A 346 11.35 -26.91 20.47
N SER A 347 11.01 -26.59 21.72
CA SER A 347 10.94 -27.61 22.75
C SER A 347 9.83 -28.62 22.41
N SER A 348 9.98 -29.86 22.86
CA SER A 348 8.96 -30.91 22.64
C SER A 348 7.56 -30.55 23.16
N ASN A 349 7.47 -29.58 24.07
CA ASN A 349 6.22 -29.07 24.64
C ASN A 349 5.75 -27.75 24.01
N TYR A 350 6.48 -27.20 23.03
CA TYR A 350 6.09 -25.97 22.38
C TYR A 350 4.80 -26.19 21.59
N LYS A 351 3.78 -25.41 21.93
CA LYS A 351 2.55 -25.30 21.16
C LYS A 351 2.43 -23.85 20.70
N ARG A 352 2.49 -23.65 19.41
CA ARG A 352 2.25 -22.33 18.82
C ARG A 352 0.86 -21.82 19.23
N THR A 353 0.79 -20.59 19.67
CA THR A 353 -0.48 -19.91 19.93
C THR A 353 -1.34 -19.99 18.67
N LYS A 354 -2.57 -20.46 18.78
CA LYS A 354 -3.53 -20.45 17.66
C LYS A 354 -4.48 -19.30 17.83
N VAL A 355 -4.78 -18.62 16.74
CA VAL A 355 -5.88 -17.64 16.72
C VAL A 355 -7.17 -18.40 16.94
N GLN A 356 -7.86 -18.11 18.03
CA GLN A 356 -9.22 -18.60 18.21
C GLN A 356 -10.15 -17.73 17.36
N LYS A 357 -10.98 -18.34 16.51
CA LYS A 357 -12.08 -17.64 15.86
C LYS A 357 -13.03 -17.19 16.96
N GLU A 358 -13.04 -15.90 17.23
CA GLU A 358 -13.99 -15.31 18.15
C GLU A 358 -15.38 -15.31 17.54
N LYS A 359 -16.39 -15.53 18.39
CA LYS A 359 -17.76 -15.09 18.08
C LYS A 359 -17.72 -13.57 17.93
N GLU A 360 -18.59 -13.03 17.08
CA GLU A 360 -18.76 -11.57 17.02
C GLU A 360 -18.97 -11.04 18.46
N ASP A 361 -17.97 -10.28 18.93
CA ASP A 361 -18.09 -9.64 20.23
C ASP A 361 -18.92 -8.37 20.09
N TYR A 362 -19.96 -8.27 20.92
CA TYR A 362 -20.76 -7.08 21.02
C TYR A 362 -20.22 -6.22 22.18
N PHE A 363 -20.04 -4.95 21.90
CA PHE A 363 -19.61 -3.95 22.87
C PHE A 363 -20.48 -2.69 22.76
N VAL A 364 -20.36 -1.81 23.75
CA VAL A 364 -21.14 -0.56 23.79
C VAL A 364 -20.19 0.62 23.64
N ILE A 365 -20.48 1.49 22.68
CA ILE A 365 -19.82 2.78 22.54
C ILE A 365 -20.62 3.82 23.30
N ASN A 366 -19.96 4.46 24.27
CA ASN A 366 -20.57 5.50 25.12
C ASN A 366 -20.27 6.91 24.60
N LYS A 367 -19.20 7.08 23.83
CA LYS A 367 -18.73 8.37 23.33
C LYS A 367 -18.09 8.24 21.96
N ILE A 368 -18.21 9.28 21.15
CA ILE A 368 -17.45 9.42 19.89
C ILE A 368 -16.54 10.64 20.04
N GLU A 369 -15.26 10.48 19.74
CA GLU A 369 -14.27 11.55 19.70
C GLU A 369 -13.78 11.72 18.27
N TYR A 370 -13.61 12.97 17.88
CA TYR A 370 -13.21 13.37 16.53
C TYR A 370 -11.83 13.99 16.56
N ASP A 371 -11.03 13.75 15.51
CA ASP A 371 -9.76 14.43 15.32
C ASP A 371 -9.97 15.96 15.43
N PRO A 372 -9.16 16.67 16.21
CA PRO A 372 -9.24 18.13 16.37
C PRO A 372 -9.13 18.92 15.06
N LYS A 373 -8.56 18.31 13.99
CA LYS A 373 -8.47 18.93 12.67
C LYS A 373 -9.79 18.96 11.90
N PHE A 374 -10.83 18.24 12.36
CA PHE A 374 -12.12 18.25 11.70
C PHE A 374 -12.88 19.53 11.99
N ASP A 375 -13.41 20.17 10.95
CA ASP A 375 -14.28 21.31 11.08
C ASP A 375 -15.67 20.89 11.64
N LYS A 376 -16.41 21.88 12.13
CA LYS A 376 -17.74 21.65 12.73
C LYS A 376 -18.71 20.95 11.78
N ASN A 377 -18.68 21.28 10.49
CA ASN A 377 -19.59 20.68 9.51
C ASN A 377 -19.28 19.19 9.32
N THR A 378 -17.99 18.83 9.24
CA THR A 378 -17.53 17.44 9.16
C THR A 378 -17.98 16.66 10.41
N ILE A 379 -17.78 17.22 11.61
CA ILE A 379 -18.22 16.61 12.86
C ILE A 379 -19.75 16.40 12.86
N ASP A 380 -20.55 17.39 12.45
CA ASP A 380 -22.00 17.27 12.40
C ASP A 380 -22.46 16.15 11.43
N ILE A 381 -21.80 16.00 10.30
CA ILE A 381 -22.07 14.95 9.33
C ILE A 381 -21.73 13.57 9.92
N LEU A 382 -20.51 13.41 10.45
CA LEU A 382 -20.08 12.15 11.07
C LEU A 382 -20.98 11.79 12.26
N ASN A 383 -21.33 12.75 13.12
CA ASN A 383 -22.29 12.53 14.20
C ASN A 383 -23.61 11.96 13.70
N ASN A 384 -24.16 12.51 12.62
CA ASN A 384 -25.41 12.00 12.05
C ASN A 384 -25.30 10.56 11.54
N ILE A 385 -24.13 10.15 11.07
CA ILE A 385 -23.88 8.79 10.56
C ILE A 385 -23.69 7.80 11.72
N PHE A 386 -22.91 8.19 12.74
CA PHE A 386 -22.45 7.30 13.80
C PHE A 386 -23.30 7.32 15.08
N LYS A 387 -24.13 8.36 15.32
CA LYS A 387 -24.92 8.51 16.57
C LYS A 387 -25.79 7.30 16.93
N ASN A 388 -26.27 6.54 15.95
CA ASN A 388 -27.10 5.37 16.19
C ASN A 388 -26.30 4.18 16.76
N LEU A 389 -24.96 4.26 16.78
CA LEU A 389 -24.10 3.27 17.42
C LEU A 389 -23.96 3.51 18.92
N LEU A 390 -24.23 4.74 19.40
CA LEU A 390 -24.07 5.10 20.80
C LEU A 390 -25.07 4.35 21.69
N ASN A 391 -24.56 3.85 22.82
CA ASN A 391 -25.34 3.19 23.88
C ASN A 391 -26.14 1.95 23.44
N ASN A 392 -25.78 1.37 22.29
CA ASN A 392 -26.36 0.11 21.80
C ASN A 392 -25.28 -0.96 21.75
N PRO A 393 -25.64 -2.24 21.99
CA PRO A 393 -24.75 -3.35 21.68
C PRO A 393 -24.52 -3.41 20.17
N ILE A 394 -23.28 -3.21 19.75
CA ILE A 394 -22.86 -3.22 18.36
C ILE A 394 -21.67 -4.13 18.16
N SER A 395 -21.49 -4.62 16.95
CA SER A 395 -20.29 -5.28 16.49
C SER A 395 -19.39 -4.28 15.73
N GLU A 396 -18.14 -4.63 15.58
CA GLU A 396 -17.21 -3.84 14.77
C GLU A 396 -17.64 -3.75 13.30
N ASN A 397 -18.25 -4.81 12.76
CA ASN A 397 -18.84 -4.83 11.44
C ASN A 397 -19.92 -3.72 11.27
N ASP A 398 -20.61 -3.33 12.34
CA ASP A 398 -21.57 -2.22 12.28
C ASP A 398 -20.86 -0.88 12.13
N ILE A 399 -19.68 -0.71 12.72
CA ILE A 399 -18.83 0.48 12.52
C ILE A 399 -18.27 0.49 11.10
N GLU A 400 -17.71 -0.61 10.62
CA GLU A 400 -17.14 -0.72 9.28
C GLU A 400 -18.17 -0.39 8.19
N LYS A 401 -19.41 -0.86 8.32
CA LYS A 401 -20.51 -0.46 7.44
C LYS A 401 -20.72 1.05 7.42
N LYS A 402 -20.58 1.72 8.59
CA LYS A 402 -20.69 3.18 8.64
C LYS A 402 -19.50 3.88 8.01
N ILE A 403 -18.29 3.34 8.16
CA ILE A 403 -17.08 3.83 7.49
C ILE A 403 -17.28 3.74 5.97
N VAL A 404 -17.73 2.60 5.46
CA VAL A 404 -18.06 2.43 4.03
C VAL A 404 -19.14 3.43 3.58
N ASP A 405 -20.19 3.67 4.38
CA ASP A 405 -21.21 4.68 4.08
C ASP A 405 -20.58 6.08 3.94
N VAL A 406 -19.58 6.42 4.78
CA VAL A 406 -18.85 7.71 4.71
C VAL A 406 -18.03 7.81 3.43
N TYR A 407 -17.29 6.76 3.05
CA TYR A 407 -16.53 6.74 1.79
C TYR A 407 -17.43 6.85 0.55
N ASN A 408 -18.54 6.12 0.55
CA ASN A 408 -19.49 6.18 -0.55
C ASN A 408 -20.15 7.56 -0.66
N SER A 409 -20.30 8.28 0.45
CA SER A 409 -20.86 9.63 0.46
C SER A 409 -19.87 10.71 0.05
N LYS A 410 -18.57 10.40 -0.07
CA LYS A 410 -17.45 11.31 -0.37
C LYS A 410 -17.26 12.45 0.65
N TYR A 411 -17.74 12.29 1.88
CA TYR A 411 -17.49 13.28 2.93
C TYR A 411 -16.05 13.30 3.41
N MET A 412 -15.41 12.13 3.37
CA MET A 412 -14.01 11.95 3.76
C MET A 412 -13.27 11.23 2.64
N ASP A 413 -12.03 11.61 2.38
CA ASP A 413 -11.10 10.86 1.53
C ASP A 413 -10.53 9.70 2.34
N LYS A 414 -10.29 9.91 3.65
CA LYS A 414 -9.81 8.88 4.57
C LYS A 414 -10.55 8.98 5.90
N LEU A 415 -10.93 7.85 6.47
CA LEU A 415 -11.52 7.75 7.79
C LEU A 415 -11.03 6.49 8.49
N TYR A 416 -10.26 6.68 9.54
CA TYR A 416 -9.74 5.63 10.40
C TYR A 416 -10.50 5.65 11.73
N TYR A 417 -10.55 4.51 12.41
CA TYR A 417 -11.14 4.43 13.72
C TYR A 417 -10.34 3.54 14.66
N THR A 418 -10.38 3.89 15.94
CA THR A 418 -9.94 3.03 17.04
C THR A 418 -11.00 3.04 18.14
N ILE A 419 -11.03 1.96 18.93
CA ILE A 419 -11.97 1.84 20.05
C ILE A 419 -11.14 1.62 21.32
N GLU A 420 -11.26 2.53 22.28
CA GLU A 420 -10.57 2.43 23.57
C GLU A 420 -11.59 2.72 24.68
N ASP A 421 -11.74 1.81 25.65
CA ASP A 421 -12.60 1.97 26.82
C ASP A 421 -14.04 2.42 26.52
N GLY A 422 -14.63 1.94 25.42
CA GLY A 422 -15.99 2.31 24.99
C GLY A 422 -16.06 3.68 24.32
N VAL A 423 -14.93 4.28 23.95
CA VAL A 423 -14.83 5.50 23.14
C VAL A 423 -14.44 5.13 21.72
N LEU A 424 -15.24 5.58 20.75
CA LEU A 424 -14.91 5.48 19.33
C LEU A 424 -14.16 6.75 18.91
N HIS A 425 -12.88 6.62 18.60
CA HIS A 425 -12.06 7.69 18.05
C HIS A 425 -12.10 7.64 16.53
N LEU A 426 -12.40 8.77 15.89
CA LEU A 426 -12.42 8.93 14.43
C LEU A 426 -11.34 9.90 13.99
N ASP A 427 -10.42 9.44 13.14
CA ASP A 427 -9.34 10.20 12.51
C ASP A 427 -9.43 10.07 10.98
N GLY A 428 -8.94 11.04 10.21
CA GLY A 428 -8.97 10.94 8.75
C GLY A 428 -8.67 12.24 8.02
N GLU A 429 -8.85 12.22 6.72
CA GLU A 429 -8.68 13.38 5.83
C GLU A 429 -10.03 13.76 5.22
N LYS A 430 -10.36 15.05 5.28
CA LYS A 430 -11.56 15.60 4.63
C LYS A 430 -11.45 15.47 3.12
N GLY A 431 -12.53 15.07 2.46
CA GLY A 431 -12.55 14.89 1.02
C GLY A 431 -12.39 16.21 0.25
N HIS A 432 -11.55 16.20 -0.78
CA HIS A 432 -11.52 17.21 -1.81
C HIS A 432 -12.58 16.85 -2.84
N LEU A 433 -13.77 17.38 -2.64
CA LEU A 433 -14.98 16.91 -3.31
C LEU A 433 -15.09 17.37 -4.74
N ASN A 434 -14.61 18.59 -5.04
CA ASN A 434 -14.73 19.18 -6.36
C ASN A 434 -13.61 18.69 -7.27
N ARG A 435 -13.89 18.56 -8.58
CA ARG A 435 -12.94 18.03 -9.56
C ARG A 435 -12.94 18.86 -10.82
N VAL A 436 -11.76 19.04 -11.39
CA VAL A 436 -11.57 19.45 -12.79
C VAL A 436 -10.88 18.30 -13.50
N GLY A 437 -11.46 17.82 -14.58
CA GLY A 437 -10.94 16.69 -15.34
C GLY A 437 -10.66 17.02 -16.79
N VAL A 438 -9.65 16.35 -17.35
CA VAL A 438 -9.35 16.35 -18.78
C VAL A 438 -9.34 14.91 -19.28
N GLY A 439 -9.96 14.68 -20.41
CA GLY A 439 -10.04 13.35 -21.03
C GLY A 439 -9.67 13.42 -22.50
N PHE A 440 -9.11 12.32 -22.97
CA PHE A 440 -8.82 12.11 -24.37
C PHE A 440 -9.44 10.78 -24.79
N ASN A 441 -10.34 10.85 -25.76
CA ASN A 441 -10.98 9.67 -26.32
C ASN A 441 -10.72 9.60 -27.82
N TYR A 442 -10.31 8.42 -28.27
CA TYR A 442 -10.24 8.11 -29.69
C TYR A 442 -11.19 6.95 -30.00
N GLN A 443 -12.07 7.16 -30.96
CA GLN A 443 -12.99 6.13 -31.40
C GLN A 443 -12.84 5.91 -32.91
N THR A 444 -12.52 4.67 -33.29
CA THR A 444 -12.36 4.31 -34.71
C THR A 444 -13.63 4.62 -35.49
N GLY A 445 -13.48 5.40 -36.57
CA GLY A 445 -14.61 5.83 -37.41
C GLY A 445 -15.26 7.16 -36.97
N TYR A 446 -15.02 7.62 -35.75
CA TYR A 446 -15.58 8.86 -35.23
C TYR A 446 -14.52 9.93 -34.95
N GLY A 447 -13.27 9.54 -34.70
CA GLY A 447 -12.17 10.48 -34.52
C GLY A 447 -11.77 10.72 -33.07
N THR A 448 -11.18 11.87 -32.82
CA THR A 448 -10.57 12.25 -31.54
C THR A 448 -11.42 13.28 -30.82
N THR A 449 -11.61 13.09 -29.51
CA THR A 449 -12.33 14.03 -28.66
C THR A 449 -11.51 14.33 -27.41
N PHE A 450 -11.34 15.62 -27.12
CA PHE A 450 -10.85 16.13 -25.85
C PHE A 450 -12.04 16.54 -24.99
N ASN A 451 -12.07 16.04 -23.75
CA ASN A 451 -13.07 16.42 -22.77
C ASN A 451 -12.41 17.28 -21.69
N VAL A 452 -13.04 18.39 -21.36
CA VAL A 452 -12.68 19.21 -20.20
C VAL A 452 -13.94 19.44 -19.39
N GLY A 453 -13.91 19.10 -18.12
CA GLY A 453 -15.10 19.30 -17.30
C GLY A 453 -14.81 19.46 -15.84
N THR A 454 -15.84 19.76 -15.08
CA THR A 454 -15.78 19.93 -13.64
C THR A 454 -16.97 19.24 -12.97
N ASP A 455 -16.70 18.57 -11.86
CA ASP A 455 -17.70 18.06 -10.94
C ASP A 455 -17.65 18.89 -9.66
N LEU A 456 -18.78 19.51 -9.31
CA LEU A 456 -18.95 20.28 -8.08
C LEU A 456 -19.91 19.54 -7.15
N PHE A 457 -19.48 19.32 -5.92
CA PHE A 457 -20.23 18.57 -4.92
C PHE A 457 -20.63 19.48 -3.76
N PHE A 458 -21.92 19.68 -3.61
CA PHE A 458 -22.52 20.37 -2.46
C PHE A 458 -23.20 19.35 -1.56
N ASN A 459 -22.44 18.83 -0.60
CA ASN A 459 -22.89 17.73 0.25
C ASN A 459 -23.66 18.23 1.49
N GLY A 460 -24.67 17.46 1.88
CA GLY A 460 -25.49 17.70 3.03
C GLY A 460 -26.68 16.73 3.08
N LYS A 461 -27.59 16.95 4.02
CA LYS A 461 -28.87 16.24 4.04
C LYS A 461 -29.70 16.51 2.76
N PHE A 462 -29.58 17.72 2.23
CA PHE A 462 -29.88 18.09 0.84
C PHE A 462 -28.55 18.29 0.14
N GLY A 463 -28.27 17.49 -0.86
CA GLY A 463 -27.06 17.58 -1.64
C GLY A 463 -27.36 17.88 -3.11
N ASN A 464 -26.39 18.50 -3.76
CA ASN A 464 -26.44 18.77 -5.20
C ASN A 464 -25.07 18.51 -5.81
N ASN A 465 -25.02 17.66 -6.83
CA ASN A 465 -23.84 17.46 -7.64
C ASN A 465 -24.07 18.13 -9.00
N ILE A 466 -23.16 18.97 -9.42
CA ILE A 466 -23.21 19.66 -10.72
C ILE A 466 -22.03 19.17 -11.55
N ASN A 467 -22.31 18.65 -12.72
CA ASN A 467 -21.32 18.24 -13.71
C ASN A 467 -21.41 19.15 -14.93
N LEU A 468 -20.29 19.79 -15.28
CA LEU A 468 -20.13 20.55 -16.52
C LEU A 468 -19.06 19.86 -17.35
N ASN A 469 -19.36 19.55 -18.60
CA ASN A 469 -18.41 18.90 -19.50
C ASN A 469 -18.45 19.54 -20.88
N PHE A 470 -17.27 19.87 -21.40
CA PHE A 470 -17.07 20.42 -22.74
C PHE A 470 -16.26 19.41 -23.56
N LYS A 471 -16.69 19.20 -24.78
CA LYS A 471 -16.08 18.29 -25.74
C LYS A 471 -15.55 19.09 -26.93
N PHE A 472 -14.31 18.82 -27.33
CA PHE A 472 -13.61 19.50 -28.42
C PHE A 472 -12.95 18.48 -29.35
N GLY A 473 -12.82 18.77 -30.60
CA GLY A 473 -12.18 17.92 -31.60
C GLY A 473 -13.12 17.50 -32.70
N ASP A 474 -13.12 16.23 -33.08
CA ASP A 474 -14.08 15.72 -34.08
C ASP A 474 -15.53 15.70 -33.55
N TYR A 475 -15.69 15.67 -32.24
CA TYR A 475 -16.93 15.96 -31.54
C TYR A 475 -16.87 17.32 -30.88
N LEU A 476 -17.90 18.12 -31.06
CA LEU A 476 -18.10 19.34 -30.32
C LEU A 476 -19.34 19.21 -29.44
N GLY A 477 -19.24 19.61 -28.19
CA GLY A 477 -20.41 19.50 -27.31
C GLY A 477 -20.20 20.15 -25.95
N ALA A 478 -21.32 20.34 -25.27
CA ALA A 478 -21.38 20.79 -23.89
C ALA A 478 -22.53 20.09 -23.19
N ASP A 479 -22.23 19.50 -22.03
CA ASP A 479 -23.22 18.81 -21.19
C ASP A 479 -23.26 19.47 -19.81
N LEU A 480 -24.46 19.70 -19.28
CA LEU A 480 -24.73 20.09 -17.91
C LEU A 480 -25.56 19.00 -17.26
N GLY A 481 -24.98 18.32 -16.29
CA GLY A 481 -25.69 17.36 -15.45
C GLY A 481 -25.90 17.92 -14.06
N THR A 482 -27.07 17.68 -13.46
CA THR A 482 -27.31 17.97 -12.05
C THR A 482 -27.96 16.79 -11.38
N LEU A 483 -27.44 16.38 -10.20
CA LEU A 483 -28.06 15.41 -9.32
C LEU A 483 -28.41 16.09 -8.01
N THR A 484 -29.69 16.42 -7.83
CA THR A 484 -30.20 16.94 -6.56
C THR A 484 -30.78 15.79 -5.74
N TYR A 485 -30.35 15.61 -4.50
CA TYR A 485 -30.77 14.51 -3.68
C TYR A 485 -31.08 14.89 -2.24
N TYR A 486 -31.92 14.08 -1.58
CA TYR A 486 -32.21 14.10 -0.16
C TYR A 486 -31.80 12.80 0.49
N GLY A 487 -31.16 12.88 1.65
CA GLY A 487 -30.70 11.75 2.43
C GLY A 487 -29.18 11.59 2.45
N ILE A 488 -28.64 10.94 3.47
CA ILE A 488 -27.22 10.70 3.64
C ILE A 488 -26.85 9.28 3.18
N ARG A 489 -27.58 8.28 3.66
CA ARG A 489 -27.34 6.87 3.35
C ARG A 489 -28.20 6.37 2.20
N ASN A 490 -29.50 6.52 2.34
CA ASN A 490 -30.46 6.20 1.27
C ASN A 490 -30.84 7.53 0.60
N ARG A 491 -30.28 7.77 -0.58
CA ARG A 491 -30.46 9.01 -1.32
C ARG A 491 -31.61 8.85 -2.30
N PHE A 492 -32.58 9.75 -2.21
CA PHE A 492 -33.58 9.92 -3.25
C PHE A 492 -33.26 11.20 -3.98
N GLY A 493 -33.08 11.11 -5.29
CA GLY A 493 -32.63 12.26 -6.07
C GLY A 493 -33.22 12.30 -7.46
N ILE A 494 -33.12 13.48 -8.06
CA ILE A 494 -33.49 13.77 -9.43
C ILE A 494 -32.22 14.07 -10.20
N LEU A 495 -31.95 13.29 -11.23
CA LEU A 495 -30.88 13.52 -12.18
C LEU A 495 -31.45 14.25 -13.39
N THR A 496 -30.88 15.40 -13.71
CA THR A 496 -31.24 16.17 -14.91
C THR A 496 -29.99 16.36 -15.76
N ASN A 497 -30.06 16.01 -17.03
CA ASN A 497 -28.99 16.24 -17.99
C ASN A 497 -29.51 17.07 -19.15
N ILE A 498 -28.78 18.14 -19.48
CA ILE A 498 -29.03 18.99 -20.64
C ILE A 498 -27.72 19.05 -21.42
N GLY A 499 -27.75 18.76 -22.70
CA GLY A 499 -26.55 18.74 -23.50
C GLY A 499 -26.78 19.10 -24.94
N TYR A 500 -25.75 19.64 -25.57
CA TYR A 500 -25.66 19.84 -27.01
C TYR A 500 -24.45 19.12 -27.55
N ASN A 501 -24.63 18.29 -28.57
CA ASN A 501 -23.55 17.50 -29.16
C ASN A 501 -23.62 17.56 -30.69
N GLU A 502 -22.48 17.85 -31.31
CA GLU A 502 -22.25 17.67 -32.74
C GLU A 502 -21.33 16.49 -32.96
N SER A 503 -21.79 15.49 -33.71
CA SER A 503 -21.00 14.28 -33.99
C SER A 503 -20.86 14.05 -35.49
N PRO A 504 -19.67 13.60 -35.97
CA PRO A 504 -19.51 13.30 -37.38
C PRO A 504 -20.22 11.98 -37.73
N PHE A 505 -20.97 12.00 -38.81
CA PHE A 505 -21.53 10.82 -39.44
C PHE A 505 -20.84 10.60 -40.78
N PHE A 506 -20.37 9.40 -41.03
CA PHE A 506 -19.61 9.05 -42.22
C PHE A 506 -20.37 8.08 -43.11
N LEU A 507 -20.47 8.35 -44.40
CA LEU A 507 -20.93 7.41 -45.40
C LEU A 507 -19.73 6.73 -46.03
N TYR A 508 -19.85 5.42 -46.20
CA TYR A 508 -18.83 4.57 -46.81
C TYR A 508 -19.41 3.86 -48.04
N ASP A 509 -18.68 3.89 -49.13
CA ASP A 509 -18.92 3.03 -50.28
C ASP A 509 -17.74 2.10 -50.45
N LYS A 510 -18.00 0.75 -50.48
CA LYS A 510 -16.99 -0.31 -50.61
C LYS A 510 -15.76 -0.10 -49.70
N ARG A 511 -15.99 0.24 -48.41
CA ARG A 511 -14.98 0.57 -47.39
C ARG A 511 -14.21 1.88 -47.61
N ARG A 512 -14.58 2.70 -48.59
CA ARG A 512 -14.01 4.05 -48.77
C ARG A 512 -14.96 5.06 -48.17
N LYS A 513 -14.40 5.97 -47.37
CA LYS A 513 -15.14 7.11 -46.81
C LYS A 513 -15.53 8.05 -47.95
N THR A 514 -16.83 8.23 -48.22
CA THR A 514 -17.34 8.99 -49.36
C THR A 514 -17.89 10.33 -48.95
N ALA A 515 -18.45 10.45 -47.74
CA ALA A 515 -18.96 11.71 -47.24
C ALA A 515 -18.88 11.81 -45.71
N LYS A 516 -18.75 13.05 -45.20
CA LYS A 516 -18.84 13.38 -43.77
C LYS A 516 -20.02 14.33 -43.57
N PHE A 517 -20.93 14.00 -42.70
CA PHE A 517 -22.02 14.84 -42.24
C PHE A 517 -21.87 15.13 -40.76
N MET A 518 -22.44 16.22 -40.28
CA MET A 518 -22.50 16.52 -38.84
C MET A 518 -23.93 16.31 -38.37
N ASN A 519 -24.08 15.38 -37.40
CA ASN A 519 -25.34 15.22 -36.68
C ASN A 519 -25.32 16.18 -35.47
N ARG A 520 -26.44 16.83 -35.22
CA ARG A 520 -26.66 17.77 -34.11
C ARG A 520 -27.77 17.27 -33.25
N GLU A 521 -27.48 17.07 -31.96
CA GLU A 521 -28.43 16.63 -30.95
C GLU A 521 -28.44 17.67 -29.82
N ALA A 522 -29.62 18.07 -29.36
CA ALA A 522 -29.80 19.01 -28.26
C ALA A 522 -30.71 18.43 -27.18
#